data_0c69ffe705386cb9d2764dd6ae463381
#
_entry.id   0c69ffe705386cb9d2764dd6ae463381
#
_cell.length_a   1.000
_cell.length_b   1.000
_cell.length_c   1.000
_cell.angle_alpha   90.00
_cell.angle_beta   90.00
_cell.angle_gamma   90.00
#
_symmetry.space_group_name_H-M   'P 1'
#
loop_
_entity.id
_entity.type
_entity.pdbx_description
1 polymer ?
#
loop_
_entity_poly.entity_id
_entity_poly.type
_entity_poly.pdbx_seq_one_letter_code
_entity_poly.pdbx_strand_id
1 'polypeptide(L)' 'MPIGFILITTSPGCEQEIREKLDTVELVTNRWMLFGEYDLIVRIQADDESLLARCIIEDIRTLDGVIDTRTLLGAEL' A
#
# COMPACT_ATOMS: atom_id res chain seq x y z
N MET A 1 15.52 -7.53 5.01
CA MET A 1 14.08 -7.64 4.81
C MET A 1 13.61 -6.59 3.83
N PRO A 2 13.06 -7.01 2.68
CA PRO A 2 12.60 -6.04 1.69
C PRO A 2 11.49 -5.14 2.22
N ILE A 3 11.55 -3.88 1.82
CA ILE A 3 10.58 -2.86 2.18
C ILE A 3 10.04 -2.24 0.90
N GLY A 4 8.73 -2.04 0.87
CA GLY A 4 8.08 -1.34 -0.23
C GLY A 4 7.21 -0.20 0.27
N PHE A 5 7.12 0.84 -0.54
CA PHE A 5 6.17 1.92 -0.35
C PHE A 5 5.20 1.93 -1.51
N ILE A 6 3.92 2.07 -1.20
CA ILE A 6 2.88 2.09 -2.21
C ILE A 6 2.11 3.39 -2.09
N LEU A 7 2.10 4.15 -3.18
CA LEU A 7 1.30 5.36 -3.29
C LEU A 7 -0.05 4.95 -3.89
N ILE A 8 -1.12 5.33 -3.23
CA ILE A 8 -2.47 4.88 -3.59
C ILE A 8 -3.34 6.08 -3.92
N THR A 9 -4.04 5.99 -5.06
CA THR A 9 -5.10 6.91 -5.41
C THR A 9 -6.43 6.19 -5.20
N THR A 10 -7.33 6.82 -4.47
CA THR A 10 -8.63 6.24 -4.12
C THR A 10 -9.77 6.95 -4.81
N SER A 11 -10.91 6.25 -4.92
CA SER A 11 -12.16 6.89 -5.31
C SER A 11 -12.57 7.91 -4.25
N PRO A 12 -13.15 9.06 -4.66
CA PRO A 12 -13.62 10.05 -3.69
C PRO A 12 -14.55 9.43 -2.65
N GLY A 13 -14.26 9.69 -1.39
CA GLY A 13 -15.05 9.17 -0.28
C GLY A 13 -14.65 7.79 0.22
N CYS A 14 -13.69 7.12 -0.43
CA CYS A 14 -13.27 5.78 -0.04
C CYS A 14 -12.00 5.74 0.82
N GLU A 15 -11.39 6.88 1.08
CA GLU A 15 -10.09 6.96 1.75
C GLU A 15 -10.10 6.29 3.11
N GLN A 16 -11.10 6.56 3.92
CA GLN A 16 -11.19 6.01 5.26
C GLN A 16 -11.42 4.50 5.25
N GLU A 17 -12.27 4.03 4.36
CA GLU A 17 -12.55 2.61 4.23
C GLU A 17 -11.31 1.82 3.82
N ILE A 18 -10.55 2.35 2.87
CA ILE A 18 -9.29 1.72 2.43
C ILE A 18 -8.28 1.74 3.56
N ARG A 19 -8.18 2.84 4.29
CA ARG A 19 -7.30 2.94 5.45
C ARG A 19 -7.60 1.85 6.48
N GLU A 20 -8.88 1.63 6.77
CA GLU A 20 -9.29 0.59 7.72
C GLU A 20 -8.96 -0.80 7.20
N LYS A 21 -9.15 -1.05 5.91
CA LYS A 21 -8.81 -2.34 5.31
C LYS A 21 -7.32 -2.60 5.32
N LEU A 22 -6.50 -1.58 5.13
CA LEU A 22 -5.05 -1.71 5.20
C LEU A 22 -4.59 -2.18 6.58
N ASP A 23 -5.30 -1.82 7.63
CA ASP A 23 -4.96 -2.27 8.98
C ASP A 23 -5.13 -3.78 9.17
N THR A 24 -5.85 -4.45 8.28
CA THR A 24 -6.02 -5.91 8.31
C THR A 24 -4.96 -6.64 7.50
N VAL A 25 -4.16 -5.94 6.73
CA VAL A 25 -3.11 -6.54 5.91
C VAL A 25 -1.86 -6.73 6.76
N GLU A 26 -1.45 -8.00 6.92
CA GLU A 26 -0.38 -8.37 7.86
C GLU A 26 0.95 -7.68 7.57
N LEU A 27 1.34 -7.53 6.32
CA LEU A 27 2.63 -6.97 5.95
C LEU A 27 2.69 -5.45 6.02
N VAL A 28 1.55 -4.77 6.17
CA VAL A 28 1.51 -3.31 6.31
C VAL A 28 2.05 -2.93 7.68
N THR A 29 3.13 -2.16 7.70
CA THR A 29 3.75 -1.68 8.94
C THR A 29 3.31 -0.26 9.29
N ASN A 30 3.06 0.57 8.29
CA ASN A 30 2.67 1.96 8.47
C ASN A 30 1.80 2.40 7.30
N ARG A 31 0.97 3.40 7.54
CA ARG A 31 0.20 4.07 6.51
C ARG A 31 -0.02 5.52 6.89
N TRP A 32 -0.02 6.40 5.89
CA TRP A 32 -0.25 7.82 6.09
C TRP A 32 -1.22 8.34 5.05
N MET A 33 -2.06 9.29 5.47
CA MET A 33 -2.91 10.04 4.55
C MET A 33 -2.09 11.15 3.90
N LEU A 34 -2.37 11.42 2.63
CA LEU A 34 -1.66 12.43 1.86
C LEU A 34 -2.66 13.41 1.23
N PHE A 35 -2.18 14.59 0.94
CA PHE A 35 -2.89 15.56 0.09
C PHE A 35 -2.09 15.75 -1.19
N GLY A 36 -2.78 15.81 -2.32
CA GLY A 36 -2.17 16.05 -3.62
C GLY A 36 -2.47 14.94 -4.59
N GLU A 37 -1.47 14.53 -5.35
CA GLU A 37 -1.63 13.56 -6.43
C GLU A 37 -2.05 12.18 -5.94
N TYR A 38 -1.62 11.80 -4.73
CA TYR A 38 -1.97 10.53 -4.12
C TYR A 38 -2.69 10.76 -2.80
N ASP A 39 -3.54 9.80 -2.43
CA ASP A 39 -4.36 9.91 -1.23
C ASP A 39 -3.74 9.21 -0.01
N LEU A 40 -2.98 8.16 -0.25
CA LEU A 40 -2.37 7.36 0.81
C LEU A 40 -0.97 6.92 0.41
N ILE A 41 -0.10 6.78 1.40
CA ILE A 41 1.17 6.07 1.26
C ILE A 41 1.22 4.95 2.30
N VAL A 42 1.62 3.77 1.88
CA VAL A 42 1.67 2.58 2.73
C VAL A 42 3.08 2.02 2.71
N ARG A 43 3.57 1.68 3.91
CA ARG A 43 4.84 0.98 4.03
C ARG A 43 4.56 -0.48 4.33
N ILE A 44 5.15 -1.38 3.54
CA ILE A 44 5.06 -2.82 3.76
C ILE A 44 6.45 -3.41 3.91
N GLN A 45 6.53 -4.49 4.66
CA GLN A 45 7.79 -5.19 4.89
C GLN A 45 7.51 -6.69 4.89
N ALA A 46 8.38 -7.45 4.23
CA ALA A 46 8.24 -8.90 4.11
C ALA A 46 9.60 -9.57 4.27
N ASP A 47 9.57 -10.89 4.45
CA ASP A 47 10.81 -11.67 4.59
C ASP A 47 11.56 -11.77 3.26
N ASP A 48 10.85 -11.78 2.16
CA ASP A 48 11.45 -11.81 0.84
C ASP A 48 10.63 -11.02 -0.19
N GLU A 49 11.22 -10.80 -1.37
CA GLU A 49 10.58 -9.99 -2.41
C GLU A 49 9.35 -10.64 -2.99
N SER A 50 9.26 -11.96 -3.03
CA SER A 50 8.08 -12.67 -3.53
C SER A 50 6.87 -12.40 -2.68
N LEU A 51 7.03 -12.44 -1.36
CA LEU A 51 5.94 -12.13 -0.42
C LEU A 51 5.51 -10.68 -0.54
N LEU A 52 6.49 -9.78 -0.72
CA LEU A 52 6.20 -8.36 -0.90
C LEU A 52 5.36 -8.14 -2.15
N ALA A 53 5.78 -8.71 -3.29
CA ALA A 53 5.07 -8.58 -4.55
C ALA A 53 3.66 -9.16 -4.47
N ARG A 54 3.50 -10.31 -3.83
CA ARG A 54 2.20 -10.94 -3.65
C ARG A 54 1.26 -10.06 -2.83
N CYS A 55 1.75 -9.48 -1.75
CA CYS A 55 0.97 -8.56 -0.93
C CYS A 55 0.46 -7.37 -1.76
N ILE A 56 1.32 -6.78 -2.56
CA ILE A 56 0.94 -5.64 -3.40
C ILE A 56 -0.16 -6.05 -4.38
N ILE A 57 0.02 -7.16 -5.06
CA ILE A 57 -0.89 -7.59 -6.13
C ILE A 57 -2.21 -8.11 -5.56
N GLU A 58 -2.16 -8.95 -4.53
CA GLU A 58 -3.34 -9.66 -4.04
C GLU A 58 -4.09 -8.92 -2.94
N ASP A 59 -3.37 -8.19 -2.07
CA ASP A 59 -3.99 -7.61 -0.89
C ASP A 59 -4.24 -6.12 -0.98
N ILE A 60 -3.46 -5.40 -1.77
CA ILE A 60 -3.55 -3.94 -1.85
C ILE A 60 -4.24 -3.47 -3.11
N ARG A 61 -3.77 -3.91 -4.28
CA ARG A 61 -4.34 -3.47 -5.56
C ARG A 61 -5.77 -3.93 -5.77
N THR A 62 -6.20 -4.95 -5.06
CA THR A 62 -7.55 -5.52 -5.18
C THR A 62 -8.56 -4.90 -4.23
N LEU A 63 -8.16 -3.99 -3.37
CA LEU A 63 -9.08 -3.32 -2.45
C LEU A 63 -10.09 -2.48 -3.23
N ASP A 64 -11.36 -2.60 -2.87
CA ASP A 64 -12.41 -1.79 -3.46
C ASP A 64 -12.17 -0.31 -3.16
N GLY A 65 -12.25 0.51 -4.18
CA GLY A 65 -12.02 1.95 -4.06
C GLY A 65 -10.62 2.38 -4.42
N VAL A 66 -9.69 1.44 -4.63
CA VAL A 66 -8.35 1.76 -5.14
C VAL A 66 -8.44 1.95 -6.65
N ILE A 67 -8.12 3.17 -7.11
CA ILE A 67 -8.14 3.50 -8.54
C ILE A 67 -6.79 3.18 -9.18
N ASP A 68 -5.71 3.58 -8.51
CA ASP A 68 -4.36 3.45 -9.05
C ASP A 68 -3.37 3.30 -7.92
N THR A 69 -2.26 2.62 -8.21
CA THR A 69 -1.18 2.44 -7.26
C THR A 69 0.16 2.65 -7.95
N ARG A 70 1.11 3.20 -7.22
CA ARG A 70 2.50 3.27 -7.66
C ARG A 70 3.37 2.67 -6.57
N THR A 71 4.19 1.70 -6.94
CA THR A 71 5.05 0.99 -6.00
C THR A 71 6.49 1.47 -6.11
N LEU A 72 7.07 1.75 -4.95
CA LEU A 72 8.48 2.09 -4.83
C LEU A 72 9.11 1.05 -3.93
N LEU A 73 10.14 0.38 -4.43
CA LEU A 73 10.86 -0.62 -3.64
C LEU A 73 12.05 0.02 -2.96
N GLY A 74 12.29 -0.37 -1.70
CA GLY A 74 13.46 0.07 -0.97
C GLY A 74 14.73 -0.49 -1.61
N ALA A 75 15.77 0.33 -1.67
CA ALA A 75 17.06 -0.09 -2.17
C ALA A 75 18.03 -0.28 -0.99
N GLU A 76 18.84 -1.31 -1.06
CA GLU A 76 19.94 -1.49 -0.12
C GLU A 76 21.16 -0.76 -0.66
N LEU A 77 21.77 0.03 0.18
CA LEU A 77 22.96 0.78 -0.16
C LEU A 77 24.17 0.23 0.57
#